data_902f0283f5cb1d9398098ba2446f2a87
#
_entry.id   902f0283f5cb1d9398098ba2446f2a87
#
_cell.length_a   1.000
_cell.length_b   1.000
_cell.length_c   1.000
_cell.angle_alpha   90.00
_cell.angle_beta   90.00
_cell.angle_gamma   90.00
#
_symmetry.space_group_name_H-M   'P 1'
#
loop_
_entity.id
_entity.type
_entity.pdbx_description
1 polymer ?
#
loop_
_entity_poly.entity_id
_entity_poly.type
_entity_poly.pdbx_seq_one_letter_code
_entity_poly.pdbx_strand_id
1 'polypeptide(L)'
;MKHVLLALRLLKRDWRSGHLNLLLIALLVAVTTHNTIGFHSERIENAMELQAANLMGGDLVVRSPVSISDFPSVTDSITAATAVEFSSVVMAGDAMQLASIKAVTAHYPLKAPLKISDQPFEQDYETNQGPAPGKAWLEPRLFNVLGVKEGDMI
;
A
#
# COMPACT_ATOMS: atom_id res chain seq x y z
N MET A 1 -21.29 -55.56 19.86
CA MET A 1 -21.07 -54.86 21.13
C MET A 1 -19.79 -55.31 21.84
N LYS A 2 -19.41 -56.63 21.86
CA LYS A 2 -18.20 -57.09 22.55
C LYS A 2 -16.88 -56.52 21.98
N HIS A 3 -16.77 -56.27 20.69
CA HIS A 3 -15.57 -55.71 20.03
C HIS A 3 -15.34 -54.23 20.40
N VAL A 4 -16.38 -53.43 20.58
CA VAL A 4 -16.27 -52.01 20.99
C VAL A 4 -15.78 -51.89 22.43
N LEU A 5 -16.29 -52.78 23.32
CA LEU A 5 -15.85 -52.80 24.73
C LEU A 5 -14.38 -53.23 24.86
N LEU A 6 -13.94 -54.14 23.98
CA LEU A 6 -12.55 -54.60 23.98
C LEU A 6 -11.62 -53.50 23.44
N ALA A 7 -12.04 -52.78 22.40
CA ALA A 7 -11.31 -51.62 21.85
C ALA A 7 -11.16 -50.51 22.89
N LEU A 8 -12.22 -50.20 23.62
CA LEU A 8 -12.18 -49.18 24.69
C LEU A 8 -11.25 -49.57 25.85
N ARG A 9 -11.19 -50.88 26.20
CA ARG A 9 -10.25 -51.36 27.24
C ARG A 9 -8.80 -51.30 26.78
N LEU A 10 -8.53 -51.63 25.52
CA LEU A 10 -7.19 -51.51 24.93
C LEU A 10 -6.77 -50.02 24.85
N LEU A 11 -7.64 -49.14 24.40
CA LEU A 11 -7.40 -47.71 24.37
C LEU A 11 -7.08 -47.12 25.74
N LYS A 12 -7.83 -47.54 26.80
CA LYS A 12 -7.58 -47.10 28.16
C LYS A 12 -6.24 -47.62 28.70
N ARG A 13 -5.83 -48.83 28.30
CA ARG A 13 -4.53 -49.41 28.66
C ARG A 13 -3.38 -48.65 27.99
N ASP A 14 -3.53 -48.36 26.70
CA ASP A 14 -2.50 -47.65 25.92
C ASP A 14 -2.37 -46.18 26.34
N TRP A 15 -3.46 -45.56 26.80
CA TRP A 15 -3.41 -44.25 27.44
C TRP A 15 -2.54 -44.23 28.67
N ARG A 16 -2.64 -45.30 29.46
CA ARG A 16 -1.91 -45.44 30.72
C ARG A 16 -0.44 -45.85 30.52
N SER A 17 -0.08 -46.39 29.38
CA SER A 17 1.29 -46.77 29.02
C SER A 17 2.14 -45.60 28.50
N GLY A 18 1.52 -44.42 28.27
CA GLY A 18 2.22 -43.20 27.80
C GLY A 18 2.40 -43.09 26.28
N HIS A 19 2.24 -44.20 25.52
CA HIS A 19 2.44 -44.17 24.07
C HIS A 19 1.41 -43.28 23.35
N LEU A 20 0.14 -43.30 23.79
CA LEU A 20 -0.92 -42.47 23.28
C LEU A 20 -0.70 -40.99 23.58
N ASN A 21 -0.17 -40.65 24.75
CA ASN A 21 0.17 -39.27 25.10
C ASN A 21 1.28 -38.70 24.22
N LEU A 22 2.28 -39.51 23.89
CA LEU A 22 3.36 -39.10 23.01
C LEU A 22 2.85 -38.83 21.59
N LEU A 23 1.95 -39.69 21.09
CA LEU A 23 1.30 -39.52 19.79
C LEU A 23 0.39 -38.29 19.76
N LEU A 24 -0.35 -38.02 20.85
CA LEU A 24 -1.21 -36.86 20.99
C LEU A 24 -0.40 -35.56 21.04
N ILE A 25 0.72 -35.54 21.76
CA ILE A 25 1.63 -34.41 21.81
C ILE A 25 2.22 -34.14 20.41
N ALA A 26 2.69 -35.17 19.72
CA ALA A 26 3.22 -35.05 18.36
C ALA A 26 2.17 -34.49 17.40
N LEU A 27 0.92 -34.95 17.49
CA LEU A 27 -0.19 -34.46 16.69
C LEU A 27 -0.49 -32.98 17.01
N LEU A 28 -0.54 -32.61 18.30
CA LEU A 28 -0.74 -31.23 18.72
C LEU A 28 0.36 -30.31 18.17
N VAL A 29 1.61 -30.71 18.28
CA VAL A 29 2.74 -29.94 17.74
C VAL A 29 2.61 -29.78 16.22
N ALA A 30 2.29 -30.86 15.49
CA ALA A 30 2.14 -30.81 14.05
C ALA A 30 1.01 -29.87 13.62
N VAL A 31 -0.17 -29.97 14.25
CA VAL A 31 -1.32 -29.10 13.97
C VAL A 31 -1.03 -27.63 14.32
N THR A 32 -0.40 -27.40 15.47
CA THR A 32 -0.05 -26.05 15.90
C THR A 32 0.94 -25.41 14.93
N THR A 33 1.97 -26.15 14.53
CA THR A 33 2.97 -25.67 13.58
C THR A 33 2.32 -25.33 12.22
N HIS A 34 1.48 -26.20 11.72
CA HIS A 34 0.78 -26.00 10.46
C HIS A 34 -0.12 -24.74 10.51
N ASN A 35 -0.91 -24.59 11.55
CA ASN A 35 -1.78 -23.43 11.72
C ASN A 35 -0.97 -22.13 11.88
N THR A 36 0.14 -22.17 12.62
CA THR A 36 0.99 -20.97 12.81
C THR A 36 1.56 -20.50 11.48
N ILE A 37 2.02 -21.40 10.63
CA ILE A 37 2.53 -21.05 9.29
C ILE A 37 1.41 -20.45 8.44
N GLY A 38 0.21 -21.06 8.45
CA GLY A 38 -0.95 -20.56 7.71
C GLY A 38 -1.33 -19.13 8.10
N PHE A 39 -1.49 -18.87 9.39
CA PHE A 39 -1.81 -17.53 9.90
C PHE A 39 -0.73 -16.48 9.57
N HIS A 40 0.53 -16.90 9.60
CA HIS A 40 1.62 -15.97 9.27
C HIS A 40 1.63 -15.62 7.79
N SER A 41 1.41 -16.61 6.93
CA SER A 41 1.33 -16.42 5.48
C SER A 41 0.17 -15.48 5.10
N GLU A 42 -1.01 -15.71 5.64
CA GLU A 42 -2.20 -14.88 5.40
C GLU A 42 -2.00 -13.42 5.84
N ARG A 43 -1.33 -13.20 6.99
CA ARG A 43 -1.03 -11.85 7.45
C ARG A 43 -0.05 -11.11 6.54
N ILE A 44 0.94 -11.82 6.00
CA ILE A 44 1.90 -11.24 5.04
C ILE A 44 1.19 -10.90 3.73
N GLU A 45 0.37 -11.79 3.22
CA GLU A 45 -0.37 -11.60 1.98
C GLU A 45 -1.30 -10.37 2.06
N ASN A 46 -2.10 -10.26 3.12
CA ASN A 46 -2.95 -9.10 3.37
C ASN A 46 -2.15 -7.79 3.53
N ALA A 47 -0.99 -7.83 4.19
CA ALA A 47 -0.13 -6.67 4.34
C ALA A 47 0.47 -6.24 2.98
N MET A 48 0.85 -7.20 2.14
CA MET A 48 1.38 -6.93 0.80
C MET A 48 0.31 -6.35 -0.13
N GLU A 49 -0.93 -6.85 -0.08
CA GLU A 49 -2.04 -6.32 -0.87
C GLU A 49 -2.36 -4.86 -0.49
N LEU A 50 -2.45 -4.56 0.81
CA LEU A 50 -2.65 -3.21 1.30
C LEU A 50 -1.52 -2.27 0.88
N GLN A 51 -0.28 -2.73 0.96
CA GLN A 51 0.87 -1.93 0.57
C GLN A 51 0.92 -1.71 -0.95
N ALA A 52 0.58 -2.73 -1.74
CA ALA A 52 0.49 -2.62 -3.19
C ALA A 52 -0.60 -1.61 -3.61
N ALA A 53 -1.78 -1.65 -2.99
CA ALA A 53 -2.86 -0.70 -3.26
C ALA A 53 -2.45 0.75 -2.92
N ASN A 54 -1.73 0.94 -1.81
CA ASN A 54 -1.20 2.26 -1.43
C ASN A 54 -0.12 2.77 -2.41
N LEU A 55 0.76 1.89 -2.88
CA LEU A 55 1.79 2.24 -3.86
C LEU A 55 1.22 2.54 -5.25
N MET A 56 0.17 1.85 -5.65
CA MET A 56 -0.52 2.12 -6.92
C MET A 56 -1.34 3.42 -6.87
N GLY A 57 -1.71 3.91 -5.69
CA GLY A 57 -2.52 5.10 -5.52
C GLY A 57 -3.98 4.94 -5.92
N GLY A 58 -4.45 3.73 -6.14
CA GLY A 58 -5.83 3.40 -6.51
C GLY A 58 -6.07 1.90 -6.60
N ASP A 59 -7.33 1.47 -6.65
CA ASP A 59 -7.70 0.06 -6.83
C ASP A 59 -7.41 -0.43 -8.25
N LEU A 60 -7.48 0.48 -9.23
CA LEU A 60 -7.15 0.22 -10.61
C LEU A 60 -6.35 1.40 -11.17
N VAL A 61 -5.23 1.10 -11.81
CA VAL A 61 -4.40 2.10 -12.49
C VAL A 61 -4.25 1.72 -13.96
N VAL A 62 -4.67 2.61 -14.84
CA VAL A 62 -4.48 2.47 -16.27
C VAL A 62 -3.39 3.44 -16.70
N ARG A 63 -2.34 2.93 -17.34
CA ARG A 63 -1.23 3.74 -17.87
C ARG A 63 -1.23 3.68 -19.38
N SER A 64 -1.10 4.83 -20.02
CA SER A 64 -0.99 4.95 -21.47
C SER A 64 0.04 6.03 -21.82
N PRO A 65 0.86 5.83 -22.85
CA PRO A 65 1.76 6.86 -23.37
C PRO A 65 1.02 7.95 -24.15
N VAL A 66 -0.26 7.73 -24.44
CA VAL A 66 -1.13 8.65 -25.19
C VAL A 66 -2.28 9.09 -24.30
N SER A 67 -2.78 10.31 -24.48
CA SER A 67 -3.95 10.81 -23.77
C SER A 67 -5.13 9.86 -23.92
N ILE A 68 -5.71 9.42 -22.78
CA ILE A 68 -6.90 8.59 -22.76
C ILE A 68 -8.10 9.54 -22.80
N SER A 69 -8.83 9.55 -23.92
CA SER A 69 -9.99 10.41 -24.13
C SER A 69 -11.30 9.76 -23.69
N ASP A 70 -11.32 8.44 -23.58
CA ASP A 70 -12.53 7.66 -23.30
C ASP A 70 -12.39 6.99 -21.93
N PHE A 71 -12.80 7.68 -20.89
CA PHE A 71 -12.91 7.09 -19.56
C PHE A 71 -14.30 6.46 -19.40
N PRO A 72 -14.37 5.27 -18.77
CA PRO A 72 -15.66 4.77 -18.34
C PRO A 72 -16.35 5.84 -17.50
N SER A 73 -17.59 6.14 -17.81
CA SER A 73 -18.38 7.14 -17.10
C SER A 73 -18.26 6.92 -15.59
N VAL A 74 -17.80 7.96 -14.91
CA VAL A 74 -17.75 8.00 -13.45
C VAL A 74 -19.19 7.82 -12.95
N THR A 75 -19.49 6.64 -12.44
CA THR A 75 -20.76 6.34 -11.81
C THR A 75 -20.63 6.70 -10.33
N ASP A 76 -21.71 6.92 -9.62
CA ASP A 76 -21.71 7.27 -8.17
C ASP A 76 -20.87 6.34 -7.26
N SER A 77 -20.48 5.19 -7.78
CA SER A 77 -19.65 4.20 -7.09
C SER A 77 -18.17 4.22 -7.49
N ILE A 78 -17.76 5.04 -8.48
CA ILE A 78 -16.38 5.07 -8.99
C ILE A 78 -15.84 6.49 -8.91
N THR A 79 -14.78 6.69 -8.14
CA THR A 79 -14.03 7.94 -8.12
C THR A 79 -12.78 7.79 -8.97
N ALA A 80 -12.57 8.68 -9.93
CA ALA A 80 -11.42 8.67 -10.80
C ALA A 80 -10.54 9.90 -10.60
N ALA A 81 -9.22 9.70 -10.63
CA ALA A 81 -8.25 10.78 -10.69
C ALA A 81 -7.30 10.54 -11.87
N THR A 82 -6.94 11.61 -12.55
CA THR A 82 -5.97 11.57 -13.63
C THR A 82 -4.67 12.23 -13.19
N ALA A 83 -3.55 11.59 -13.51
CA ALA A 83 -2.22 12.14 -13.34
C ALA A 83 -1.48 12.08 -14.68
N VAL A 84 -0.86 13.18 -15.08
CA VAL A 84 -0.01 13.25 -16.27
C VAL A 84 1.40 13.53 -15.82
N GLU A 85 2.34 12.64 -16.14
CA GLU A 85 3.75 12.80 -15.82
C GLU A 85 4.55 13.13 -17.09
N PHE A 86 5.32 14.20 -17.04
CA PHE A 86 6.18 14.63 -18.16
C PHE A 86 7.40 15.37 -17.64
N SER A 87 8.46 15.35 -18.43
CA SER A 87 9.67 16.13 -18.15
C SER A 87 9.58 17.47 -18.85
N SER A 88 9.84 18.55 -18.12
CA SER A 88 9.89 19.91 -18.66
C SER A 88 10.97 20.72 -17.96
N VAL A 89 11.32 21.86 -18.58
CA VAL A 89 12.21 22.82 -17.95
C VAL A 89 11.36 23.79 -17.13
N VAL A 90 11.64 23.83 -15.83
CA VAL A 90 11.07 24.82 -14.91
C VAL A 90 11.99 26.03 -14.89
N MET A 91 11.40 27.21 -14.97
CA MET A 91 12.12 28.48 -15.02
C MET A 91 11.70 29.37 -13.85
N ALA A 92 12.67 30.02 -13.26
CA ALA A 92 12.44 31.08 -12.26
C ALA A 92 13.46 32.19 -12.48
N GLY A 93 13.03 33.33 -13.02
CA GLY A 93 13.95 34.37 -13.47
C GLY A 93 14.91 33.83 -14.53
N ASP A 94 16.22 33.93 -14.27
CA ASP A 94 17.27 33.43 -15.16
C ASP A 94 17.66 31.96 -14.85
N ALA A 95 17.16 31.37 -13.77
CA ALA A 95 17.45 30.00 -13.41
C ALA A 95 16.55 29.03 -14.18
N MET A 96 17.14 27.95 -14.70
CA MET A 96 16.43 26.90 -15.44
C MET A 96 16.86 25.52 -14.94
N GLN A 97 15.88 24.65 -14.72
CA GLN A 97 16.12 23.28 -14.27
C GLN A 97 15.17 22.30 -14.94
N LEU A 98 15.71 21.22 -15.48
CA LEU A 98 14.91 20.10 -15.95
C LEU A 98 14.30 19.38 -14.75
N ALA A 99 12.99 19.24 -14.75
CA ALA A 99 12.25 18.56 -13.69
C ALA A 99 11.20 17.61 -14.25
N SER A 100 10.88 16.58 -13.52
CA SER A 100 9.71 15.73 -13.76
C SER A 100 8.48 16.40 -13.12
N ILE A 101 7.49 16.67 -13.93
CA ILE A 101 6.26 17.33 -13.49
C ILE A 101 5.13 16.31 -13.48
N LYS A 102 4.37 16.30 -12.39
CA LYS A 102 3.16 15.49 -12.24
C LYS A 102 1.96 16.42 -12.09
N ALA A 103 1.21 16.58 -13.17
CA ALA A 103 -0.05 17.29 -13.15
C ALA A 103 -1.18 16.36 -12.70
N VAL A 104 -1.99 16.79 -11.74
CA VAL A 104 -3.03 15.98 -11.10
C VAL A 104 -4.38 16.66 -11.10
N THR A 105 -5.46 15.88 -11.13
CA THR A 105 -6.82 16.39 -10.98
C THR A 105 -7.19 16.56 -9.50
N ALA A 106 -8.30 17.26 -9.22
CA ALA A 106 -8.74 17.62 -7.88
C ALA A 106 -8.99 16.42 -6.95
N HIS A 107 -9.30 15.23 -7.50
CA HIS A 107 -9.56 14.03 -6.71
C HIS A 107 -8.27 13.24 -6.37
N TYR A 108 -7.10 13.74 -6.74
CA TYR A 108 -5.84 13.10 -6.40
C TYR A 108 -5.37 13.55 -4.99
N PRO A 109 -4.87 12.65 -4.15
CA PRO A 109 -4.73 11.21 -4.35
C PRO A 109 -6.03 10.44 -4.04
N LEU A 110 -6.28 9.30 -4.71
CA LEU A 110 -7.43 8.45 -4.42
C LEU A 110 -7.19 7.56 -3.19
N LYS A 111 -5.96 7.12 -2.99
CA LYS A 111 -5.52 6.29 -1.86
C LYS A 111 -4.16 6.77 -1.37
N ALA A 112 -3.88 6.50 -0.12
CA ALA A 112 -2.69 6.91 0.61
C ALA A 112 -2.49 8.45 0.63
N PRO A 113 -2.36 9.03 1.82
CA PRO A 113 -2.13 10.45 1.96
C PRO A 113 -0.79 10.86 1.35
N LEU A 114 -0.72 12.07 0.85
CA LEU A 114 0.52 12.70 0.43
C LEU A 114 1.24 13.27 1.65
N LYS A 115 2.54 13.09 1.71
CA LYS A 115 3.39 13.72 2.72
C LYS A 115 3.94 15.01 2.18
N ILE A 116 3.61 16.10 2.83
CA ILE A 116 4.05 17.45 2.48
C ILE A 116 4.61 18.16 3.71
N SER A 117 5.44 19.17 3.51
CA SER A 117 5.86 20.08 4.55
C SER A 117 5.71 21.52 4.06
N ASP A 118 5.49 22.46 4.97
CA ASP A 118 5.33 23.87 4.62
C ASP A 118 6.67 24.52 4.29
N GLN A 119 7.77 23.99 4.81
CA GLN A 119 9.11 24.47 4.49
C GLN A 119 10.05 23.32 4.12
N PRO A 120 11.05 23.57 3.27
CA PRO A 120 12.03 22.55 2.92
C PRO A 120 12.74 22.00 4.15
N PHE A 121 12.77 20.67 4.29
CA PHE A 121 13.44 19.94 5.38
C PHE A 121 12.78 20.04 6.76
N GLU A 122 11.56 20.57 6.87
CA GLU A 122 10.77 20.52 8.09
C GLU A 122 9.99 19.20 8.23
N GLN A 123 9.25 19.08 9.33
CA GLN A 123 8.46 17.90 9.63
C GLN A 123 7.31 17.75 8.64
N ASP A 124 7.23 16.57 8.01
CA ASP A 124 6.15 16.22 7.09
C ASP A 124 4.82 16.02 7.82
N TYR A 125 3.74 16.43 7.18
CA TYR A 125 2.38 16.09 7.58
C TYR A 125 1.61 15.46 6.41
N GLU A 126 0.56 14.72 6.73
CA GLU A 126 -0.23 13.99 5.74
C GLU A 126 -1.42 14.81 5.26
N THR A 127 -1.65 14.83 3.95
CA THR A 127 -2.81 15.46 3.32
C THR A 127 -3.43 14.53 2.26
N ASN A 128 -4.75 14.61 2.15
CA ASN A 128 -5.52 13.90 1.11
C ASN A 128 -5.92 14.81 -0.05
N GLN A 129 -5.31 15.99 -0.15
CA GLN A 129 -5.59 16.95 -1.23
C GLN A 129 -4.32 17.24 -1.99
N GLY A 130 -4.44 17.38 -3.31
CA GLY A 130 -3.37 17.87 -4.15
C GLY A 130 -3.21 19.41 -4.08
N PRO A 131 -2.23 19.98 -4.77
CA PRO A 131 -2.06 21.43 -4.85
C PRO A 131 -3.30 22.09 -5.43
N ALA A 132 -3.65 23.26 -4.92
CA ALA A 132 -4.75 24.06 -5.46
C ALA A 132 -4.48 24.47 -6.91
N PRO A 133 -5.51 24.70 -7.73
CA PRO A 133 -5.33 25.19 -9.10
C PRO A 133 -4.43 26.44 -9.17
N GLY A 134 -3.44 26.40 -10.07
CA GLY A 134 -2.45 27.46 -10.20
C GLY A 134 -1.31 27.43 -9.18
N LYS A 135 -1.25 26.38 -8.35
CA LYS A 135 -0.14 26.15 -7.41
C LYS A 135 0.60 24.87 -7.74
N ALA A 136 1.88 24.84 -7.44
CA ALA A 136 2.72 23.66 -7.56
C ALA A 136 3.44 23.39 -6.24
N TRP A 137 3.65 22.13 -5.91
CA TRP A 137 4.52 21.70 -4.83
C TRP A 137 5.88 21.32 -5.41
N LEU A 138 6.93 21.82 -4.82
CA LEU A 138 8.29 21.58 -5.28
C LEU A 138 9.02 20.62 -4.37
N GLU A 139 9.87 19.79 -4.95
CA GLU A 139 10.84 19.05 -4.17
C GLU A 139 11.85 20.02 -3.52
N PRO A 140 12.27 19.78 -2.26
CA PRO A 140 13.17 20.69 -1.53
C PRO A 140 14.45 21.10 -2.28
N ARG A 141 14.98 20.20 -3.12
CA ARG A 141 16.16 20.49 -3.94
C ARG A 141 15.93 21.60 -4.97
N LEU A 142 14.72 21.67 -5.53
CA LEU A 142 14.39 22.65 -6.56
C LEU A 142 14.38 24.09 -6.01
N PHE A 143 14.01 24.29 -4.75
CA PHE A 143 14.07 25.60 -4.10
C PHE A 143 15.48 26.18 -4.15
N ASN A 144 16.49 25.37 -3.83
CA ASN A 144 17.89 25.81 -3.83
C ASN A 144 18.44 26.06 -5.24
N VAL A 145 18.08 25.18 -6.20
CA VAL A 145 18.60 25.26 -7.56
C VAL A 145 17.98 26.44 -8.33
N LEU A 146 16.68 26.67 -8.14
CA LEU A 146 15.98 27.78 -8.81
C LEU A 146 16.09 29.10 -8.03
N GLY A 147 16.56 29.06 -6.77
CA GLY A 147 16.66 30.24 -5.93
C GLY A 147 15.30 30.86 -5.53
N VAL A 148 14.24 30.03 -5.56
CA VAL A 148 12.87 30.47 -5.26
C VAL A 148 12.49 30.23 -3.79
N LYS A 149 11.48 30.95 -3.36
CA LYS A 149 10.83 30.81 -2.04
C LYS A 149 9.37 30.44 -2.25
N GLU A 150 8.73 30.03 -1.15
CA GLU A 150 7.30 29.79 -1.14
C GLU A 150 6.52 31.05 -1.58
N GLY A 151 5.61 30.85 -2.53
CA GLY A 151 4.80 31.92 -3.11
C GLY A 151 5.38 32.57 -4.36
N ASP A 152 6.61 32.26 -4.73
CA ASP A 152 7.19 32.75 -5.97
C ASP A 152 6.56 32.06 -7.19
N MET A 153 6.62 32.74 -8.32
CA MET A 153 6.11 32.23 -9.61
C MET A 153 7.22 31.46 -10.32
N ILE A 154 6.88 30.29 -10.83
CA ILE A 154 7.78 29.42 -11.59
C ILE A 154 7.14 29.04 -12.93
#